data_9611ee660e4a05d2145bd9adb1c51fc1
#
_entry.id   9611ee660e4a05d2145bd9adb1c51fc1
#
_cell.length_a   1.000
_cell.length_b   1.000
_cell.length_c   1.000
_cell.angle_alpha   90.00
_cell.angle_beta   90.00
_cell.angle_gamma   90.00
#
_symmetry.space_group_name_H-M   'P 1'
#
loop_
_entity.id
_entity.type
_entity.pdbx_description
1 polymer ?
#
loop_
_entity_poly.entity_id
_entity_poly.type
_entity_poly.pdbx_seq_one_letter_code
_entity_poly.pdbx_strand_id
1 'polypeptide(L)'
;MTHTHRARIAFLLLFSSAPAYAQDACERLTAAKIPNTTITLAQTVAAGTFNGPPASFSGTDLSPLYKSLPAFCRVVAEAKPTSDSDITLEVWLPVSGWNGKLQGIGDGGFAGLIDHMQLAMSVKAGYTATATDTGHTGAPNDASWAMGHPEKIIDFGHRGIHEMTRVAKTVIAAYYSRPPQRSYFSGCSDGGREALMEAQRYPEDYDGILAGAPANYWTALLATAAQDIQVLTMDSASFIPPAKIPTIAAAVNAACDELDGVHDGILNDPRQCHFDPATIQCKGEDSAKCLTAAQVTALKKLYAATLDSKGHLVYPGYLPGAEEGQGGWGLWITGPAPAKSFMADFANGFFSDFVFGRSDWDYKTFKVDADLKAANERTAQALNATDPYLKPFQARGGKLVLYHGWNDPAITPLSTIAYYESVIKRMGQRDVDSFVRLYMAPGVRHCAGGPGPDSFGAVLTPMSEVADYDLKVDDPQHSVYASLEQWVEKATAPSMIIASKFEGQNRTHAKMTRPLCPYPQAAKYKGSAREPGTVARGLS
;
A
#
# COMPACT_ATOMS: atom_id res chain seq x y z
N MET A 1 -18.38 84.32 3.30
CA MET A 1 -19.46 83.26 3.17
C MET A 1 -18.82 82.13 2.41
N THR A 2 -18.38 81.14 3.12
CA THR A 2 -17.67 79.93 2.56
C THR A 2 -18.53 78.76 2.83
N HIS A 3 -19.08 78.15 1.76
CA HIS A 3 -19.88 76.89 1.83
C HIS A 3 -18.92 75.70 1.68
N THR A 4 -18.82 74.90 2.73
CA THR A 4 -18.14 73.60 2.73
C THR A 4 -19.13 72.48 2.37
N HIS A 5 -18.93 71.87 1.19
CA HIS A 5 -19.63 70.61 0.80
C HIS A 5 -18.93 69.42 1.45
N ARG A 6 -19.65 68.71 2.34
CA ARG A 6 -19.24 67.40 2.85
C ARG A 6 -19.76 66.31 1.87
N ALA A 7 -18.83 65.67 1.16
CA ALA A 7 -19.12 64.47 0.42
C ALA A 7 -19.26 63.25 1.39
N ARG A 8 -20.41 62.58 1.37
CA ARG A 8 -20.63 61.32 2.05
C ARG A 8 -20.20 60.19 1.12
N ILE A 9 -19.12 59.48 1.45
CA ILE A 9 -18.71 58.25 0.80
C ILE A 9 -19.54 57.12 1.42
N ALA A 10 -20.44 56.52 0.60
CA ALA A 10 -21.14 55.29 0.97
C ALA A 10 -20.22 54.10 0.70
N PHE A 11 -19.78 53.43 1.76
CA PHE A 11 -19.10 52.12 1.66
C PHE A 11 -20.15 51.06 1.35
N LEU A 12 -20.18 50.54 0.11
CA LEU A 12 -20.91 49.30 -0.23
C LEU A 12 -20.12 48.14 0.32
N LEU A 13 -20.64 47.50 1.37
CA LEU A 13 -20.21 46.17 1.82
C LEU A 13 -20.69 45.12 0.81
N LEU A 14 -19.77 44.68 -0.04
CA LEU A 14 -19.95 43.49 -0.85
C LEU A 14 -19.89 42.27 0.07
N PHE A 15 -21.05 41.81 0.53
CA PHE A 15 -21.15 40.49 1.15
C PHE A 15 -20.89 39.43 0.07
N SER A 16 -19.83 38.64 0.22
CA SER A 16 -19.49 37.54 -0.64
C SER A 16 -20.54 36.42 -0.51
N SER A 17 -21.31 36.19 -1.56
CA SER A 17 -22.31 35.11 -1.68
C SER A 17 -21.69 33.74 -2.01
N ALA A 18 -20.40 33.57 -1.80
CA ALA A 18 -19.65 32.36 -2.15
C ALA A 18 -20.14 31.04 -1.49
N PRO A 19 -20.53 30.99 -0.17
CA PRO A 19 -20.91 29.72 0.45
C PRO A 19 -22.24 29.13 -0.06
N ALA A 20 -23.24 29.93 -0.37
CA ALA A 20 -24.55 29.45 -0.84
C ALA A 20 -24.49 28.83 -2.25
N TYR A 21 -23.65 29.38 -3.13
CA TYR A 21 -23.50 28.87 -4.50
C TYR A 21 -22.78 27.51 -4.56
N ALA A 22 -21.81 27.30 -3.66
CA ALA A 22 -21.07 26.04 -3.54
C ALA A 22 -21.94 24.91 -2.94
N GLN A 23 -22.81 25.23 -2.00
CA GLN A 23 -23.75 24.28 -1.41
C GLN A 23 -24.72 23.75 -2.46
N ASP A 24 -25.40 24.64 -3.23
CA ASP A 24 -26.27 24.23 -4.32
C ASP A 24 -25.57 23.39 -5.40
N ALA A 25 -24.27 23.63 -5.65
CA ALA A 25 -23.51 22.88 -6.64
C ALA A 25 -23.26 21.43 -6.22
N CYS A 26 -22.98 21.18 -4.93
CA CYS A 26 -22.78 19.84 -4.40
C CYS A 26 -24.07 19.02 -4.43
N GLU A 27 -25.15 19.54 -3.90
CA GLU A 27 -26.42 18.81 -3.75
C GLU A 27 -27.07 18.48 -5.10
N ARG A 28 -26.84 19.31 -6.13
CA ARG A 28 -27.29 19.02 -7.51
C ARG A 28 -26.62 17.77 -8.12
N LEU A 29 -25.49 17.30 -7.60
CA LEU A 29 -24.85 16.09 -8.09
C LEU A 29 -25.71 14.83 -7.91
N THR A 30 -26.65 14.82 -6.96
CA THR A 30 -27.61 13.71 -6.80
C THR A 30 -28.47 13.48 -8.05
N ALA A 31 -28.64 14.49 -8.91
CA ALA A 31 -29.37 14.38 -10.17
C ALA A 31 -28.46 13.95 -11.35
N ALA A 32 -27.17 13.80 -11.17
CA ALA A 32 -26.24 13.42 -12.22
C ALA A 32 -26.58 12.01 -12.75
N LYS A 33 -26.56 11.86 -14.06
CA LYS A 33 -26.81 10.57 -14.72
C LYS A 33 -25.49 9.95 -15.12
N ILE A 34 -25.06 8.94 -14.36
CA ILE A 34 -23.84 8.18 -14.58
C ILE A 34 -24.25 6.72 -14.90
N PRO A 35 -23.79 6.13 -16.01
CA PRO A 35 -24.17 4.76 -16.35
C PRO A 35 -23.88 3.78 -15.19
N ASN A 36 -24.83 2.90 -14.91
CA ASN A 36 -24.76 1.87 -13.85
C ASN A 36 -24.45 2.41 -12.45
N THR A 37 -24.67 3.71 -12.20
CA THR A 37 -24.28 4.34 -10.93
C THR A 37 -25.40 5.21 -10.40
N THR A 38 -25.66 5.11 -9.10
CA THR A 38 -26.59 5.96 -8.35
C THR A 38 -25.81 6.76 -7.32
N ILE A 39 -25.90 8.09 -7.35
CA ILE A 39 -25.40 8.94 -6.26
C ILE A 39 -26.42 8.89 -5.12
N THR A 40 -26.03 8.28 -4.02
CA THR A 40 -26.90 8.10 -2.83
C THR A 40 -26.79 9.26 -1.85
N LEU A 41 -25.67 10.00 -1.87
CA LEU A 41 -25.45 11.21 -1.08
C LEU A 41 -24.62 12.22 -1.89
N ALA A 42 -25.01 13.47 -1.86
CA ALA A 42 -24.14 14.59 -2.22
C ALA A 42 -24.44 15.73 -1.22
N GLN A 43 -23.47 16.06 -0.38
CA GLN A 43 -23.65 17.00 0.73
C GLN A 43 -22.39 17.84 0.94
N THR A 44 -22.58 19.15 1.08
CA THR A 44 -21.53 20.04 1.54
C THR A 44 -21.26 19.85 3.01
N VAL A 45 -20.04 19.48 3.36
CA VAL A 45 -19.52 19.36 4.72
C VAL A 45 -18.76 20.64 5.06
N ALA A 46 -19.19 21.35 6.09
CA ALA A 46 -18.51 22.57 6.55
C ALA A 46 -17.13 22.24 7.13
N ALA A 47 -16.22 23.22 7.10
CA ALA A 47 -14.86 23.04 7.62
C ALA A 47 -14.87 22.56 9.08
N GLY A 48 -14.13 21.49 9.36
CA GLY A 48 -13.97 20.92 10.70
C GLY A 48 -15.20 20.23 11.29
N THR A 49 -16.28 20.02 10.51
CA THR A 49 -17.52 19.41 11.02
C THR A 49 -17.70 17.94 10.64
N PHE A 50 -16.83 17.38 9.82
CA PHE A 50 -16.91 15.97 9.49
C PHE A 50 -16.67 15.10 10.71
N ASN A 51 -17.54 14.10 10.88
CA ASN A 51 -17.41 13.10 11.94
C ASN A 51 -17.46 11.72 11.26
N GLY A 52 -16.30 11.18 11.02
CA GLY A 52 -16.12 9.90 10.32
C GLY A 52 -15.67 8.78 11.25
N PRO A 53 -15.49 7.56 10.71
CA PRO A 53 -15.03 6.41 11.48
C PRO A 53 -13.55 6.58 11.88
N PRO A 54 -13.09 5.80 12.88
CA PRO A 54 -11.66 5.67 13.17
C PRO A 54 -10.92 5.03 11.99
N ALA A 55 -9.59 5.03 12.04
CA ALA A 55 -8.76 4.38 11.03
C ALA A 55 -9.06 2.87 10.94
N SER A 56 -9.31 2.37 9.74
CA SER A 56 -9.87 1.05 9.47
C SER A 56 -9.04 -0.12 10.01
N PHE A 57 -7.70 -0.03 9.94
CA PHE A 57 -6.80 -1.11 10.36
C PHE A 57 -6.32 -1.01 11.81
N SER A 58 -6.20 0.22 12.35
CA SER A 58 -5.62 0.44 13.68
C SER A 58 -6.65 0.82 14.74
N GLY A 59 -7.86 1.23 14.35
CA GLY A 59 -8.84 1.80 15.25
C GLY A 59 -8.45 3.18 15.82
N THR A 60 -7.39 3.81 15.26
CA THR A 60 -6.90 5.11 15.71
C THR A 60 -7.98 6.18 15.54
N ASP A 61 -8.19 7.02 16.58
CA ASP A 61 -9.11 8.15 16.52
C ASP A 61 -8.63 9.21 15.51
N LEU A 62 -9.42 9.44 14.47
CA LEU A 62 -9.14 10.41 13.41
C LEU A 62 -9.81 11.78 13.65
N SER A 63 -10.47 12.00 14.79
CA SER A 63 -11.14 13.26 15.10
C SER A 63 -10.23 14.49 14.98
N PRO A 64 -8.94 14.46 15.36
CA PRO A 64 -8.04 15.61 15.16
C PRO A 64 -7.82 15.92 13.66
N LEU A 65 -7.68 14.91 12.81
CA LEU A 65 -7.58 15.06 11.37
C LEU A 65 -8.87 15.65 10.80
N TYR A 66 -10.03 15.09 11.15
CA TYR A 66 -11.32 15.55 10.65
C TYR A 66 -11.64 17.00 11.03
N LYS A 67 -11.27 17.42 12.24
CA LYS A 67 -11.39 18.83 12.68
C LYS A 67 -10.51 19.80 11.90
N SER A 68 -9.46 19.32 11.25
CA SER A 68 -8.55 20.15 10.46
C SER A 68 -8.95 20.26 8.97
N LEU A 69 -10.02 19.59 8.55
CA LEU A 69 -10.45 19.56 7.15
C LEU A 69 -11.02 20.91 6.70
N PRO A 70 -10.72 21.36 5.47
CA PRO A 70 -11.46 22.44 4.83
C PRO A 70 -12.90 22.00 4.54
N ALA A 71 -13.76 22.93 4.13
CA ALA A 71 -15.07 22.57 3.61
C ALA A 71 -14.94 21.76 2.30
N PHE A 72 -15.71 20.70 2.15
CA PHE A 72 -15.70 19.84 0.97
C PHE A 72 -17.11 19.32 0.63
N CYS A 73 -17.34 18.99 -0.63
CA CYS A 73 -18.50 18.27 -1.06
C CYS A 73 -18.22 16.77 -0.94
N ARG A 74 -18.98 16.06 -0.10
CA ARG A 74 -18.95 14.60 0.04
C ARG A 74 -19.98 13.99 -0.88
N VAL A 75 -19.55 13.14 -1.78
CA VAL A 75 -20.40 12.35 -2.65
C VAL A 75 -20.22 10.88 -2.31
N VAL A 76 -21.33 10.16 -2.08
CA VAL A 76 -21.37 8.70 -1.97
C VAL A 76 -22.17 8.16 -3.15
N ALA A 77 -21.63 7.15 -3.80
CA ALA A 77 -22.29 6.52 -4.93
C ALA A 77 -22.18 5.00 -4.88
N GLU A 78 -23.17 4.34 -5.49
CA GLU A 78 -23.20 2.89 -5.70
C GLU A 78 -23.12 2.61 -7.19
N ALA A 79 -22.09 1.88 -7.64
CA ALA A 79 -21.93 1.42 -9.00
C ALA A 79 -22.27 -0.08 -9.11
N LYS A 80 -23.17 -0.43 -10.03
CA LYS A 80 -23.66 -1.79 -10.29
C LYS A 80 -23.47 -2.14 -11.76
N PRO A 81 -22.21 -2.36 -12.21
CA PRO A 81 -21.93 -2.71 -13.61
C PRO A 81 -22.52 -4.07 -14.01
N THR A 82 -22.74 -4.98 -13.06
CA THR A 82 -23.45 -6.25 -13.25
C THR A 82 -24.54 -6.43 -12.19
N SER A 83 -25.36 -7.46 -12.33
CA SER A 83 -26.42 -7.76 -11.35
C SER A 83 -25.87 -8.26 -9.99
N ASP A 84 -24.62 -8.72 -9.93
CA ASP A 84 -23.94 -9.20 -8.73
C ASP A 84 -23.00 -8.14 -8.14
N SER A 85 -22.72 -7.05 -8.86
CA SER A 85 -21.88 -5.96 -8.41
C SER A 85 -22.61 -5.02 -7.45
N ASP A 86 -21.88 -4.56 -6.41
CA ASP A 86 -22.39 -3.60 -5.43
C ASP A 86 -21.23 -2.73 -4.90
N ILE A 87 -20.69 -1.89 -5.79
CA ILE A 87 -19.48 -1.11 -5.53
C ILE A 87 -19.87 0.21 -4.90
N THR A 88 -19.61 0.39 -3.60
CA THR A 88 -19.73 1.68 -2.93
C THR A 88 -18.43 2.46 -3.08
N LEU A 89 -18.56 3.75 -3.37
CA LEU A 89 -17.43 4.66 -3.49
C LEU A 89 -17.74 6.03 -2.91
N GLU A 90 -16.72 6.72 -2.47
CA GLU A 90 -16.82 8.11 -2.05
C GLU A 90 -15.92 9.00 -2.91
N VAL A 91 -16.42 10.22 -3.22
CA VAL A 91 -15.67 11.29 -3.86
C VAL A 91 -15.75 12.53 -2.99
N TRP A 92 -14.61 13.02 -2.53
CA TRP A 92 -14.51 14.22 -1.70
C TRP A 92 -13.88 15.36 -2.51
N LEU A 93 -14.63 16.47 -2.69
CA LEU A 93 -14.22 17.57 -3.55
C LEU A 93 -14.04 18.85 -2.71
N PRO A 94 -12.83 19.44 -2.61
CA PRO A 94 -12.64 20.72 -1.95
C PRO A 94 -13.61 21.79 -2.47
N VAL A 95 -14.33 22.50 -1.58
CA VAL A 95 -15.21 23.62 -1.96
C VAL A 95 -14.36 24.79 -2.50
N SER A 96 -13.15 24.95 -1.99
CA SER A 96 -12.19 25.96 -2.44
C SER A 96 -10.79 25.39 -2.40
N GLY A 97 -9.87 25.98 -3.17
CA GLY A 97 -8.46 25.58 -3.16
C GLY A 97 -8.17 24.26 -3.86
N TRP A 98 -9.10 23.74 -4.70
CA TRP A 98 -8.80 22.56 -5.50
C TRP A 98 -7.58 22.78 -6.41
N ASN A 99 -6.58 21.92 -6.28
CA ASN A 99 -5.33 21.99 -7.02
C ASN A 99 -5.41 21.50 -8.49
N GLY A 100 -6.61 21.09 -8.93
CA GLY A 100 -6.84 20.58 -10.29
C GLY A 100 -6.54 19.09 -10.44
N LYS A 101 -6.24 18.37 -9.36
CA LYS A 101 -5.82 16.97 -9.38
C LYS A 101 -6.87 16.05 -8.75
N LEU A 102 -6.91 14.81 -9.25
CA LEU A 102 -7.63 13.68 -8.65
C LEU A 102 -6.61 12.74 -8.01
N GLN A 103 -6.91 12.27 -6.79
CA GLN A 103 -6.25 11.15 -6.16
C GLN A 103 -7.20 9.98 -5.97
N GLY A 104 -6.91 8.85 -6.62
CA GLY A 104 -7.48 7.55 -6.33
C GLY A 104 -6.66 6.85 -5.24
N ILE A 105 -7.35 6.23 -4.32
CA ILE A 105 -6.80 5.56 -3.13
C ILE A 105 -7.08 4.08 -3.24
N GLY A 106 -6.03 3.27 -3.14
CA GLY A 106 -6.11 1.81 -3.12
C GLY A 106 -6.40 1.26 -1.73
N ASP A 107 -6.88 0.04 -1.71
CA ASP A 107 -7.32 -0.68 -0.53
C ASP A 107 -6.23 -1.59 0.10
N GLY A 108 -6.61 -2.50 1.00
CA GLY A 108 -5.71 -3.44 1.63
C GLY A 108 -6.38 -4.74 2.07
N GLY A 109 -5.61 -5.82 2.12
CA GLY A 109 -6.14 -7.15 2.44
C GLY A 109 -7.13 -7.65 1.40
N PHE A 110 -8.31 -8.10 1.85
CA PHE A 110 -9.44 -8.41 0.97
C PHE A 110 -10.38 -7.21 0.77
N ALA A 111 -9.93 -5.98 1.02
CA ALA A 111 -10.69 -4.72 0.90
C ALA A 111 -11.96 -4.65 1.80
N GLY A 112 -13.05 -4.11 1.30
CA GLY A 112 -14.33 -4.05 2.00
C GLY A 112 -14.53 -2.82 2.89
N LEU A 113 -13.64 -1.83 2.81
CA LEU A 113 -13.66 -0.62 3.63
C LEU A 113 -13.21 0.59 2.81
N ILE A 114 -13.86 1.73 3.00
CA ILE A 114 -13.42 3.01 2.42
C ILE A 114 -12.41 3.67 3.35
N ASP A 115 -11.21 3.99 2.85
CA ASP A 115 -10.16 4.64 3.65
C ASP A 115 -10.42 6.14 3.83
N HIS A 116 -11.18 6.47 4.88
CA HIS A 116 -11.50 7.85 5.22
C HIS A 116 -10.28 8.68 5.69
N MET A 117 -9.23 8.03 6.21
CA MET A 117 -8.00 8.72 6.60
C MET A 117 -7.30 9.29 5.38
N GLN A 118 -7.09 8.48 4.35
CA GLN A 118 -6.43 8.91 3.13
C GLN A 118 -7.30 9.90 2.33
N LEU A 119 -8.63 9.72 2.29
CA LEU A 119 -9.56 10.73 1.73
C LEU A 119 -9.37 12.08 2.41
N ALA A 120 -9.36 12.11 3.75
CA ALA A 120 -9.21 13.34 4.54
C ALA A 120 -7.85 14.02 4.29
N MET A 121 -6.78 13.26 4.28
CA MET A 121 -5.43 13.78 4.02
C MET A 121 -5.31 14.38 2.61
N SER A 122 -5.87 13.71 1.61
CA SER A 122 -5.85 14.18 0.23
C SER A 122 -6.65 15.47 0.04
N VAL A 123 -7.84 15.56 0.65
CA VAL A 123 -8.65 16.80 0.62
C VAL A 123 -7.93 17.94 1.34
N LYS A 124 -7.29 17.67 2.49
CA LYS A 124 -6.48 18.66 3.21
C LYS A 124 -5.33 19.19 2.35
N ALA A 125 -4.75 18.34 1.50
CA ALA A 125 -3.71 18.71 0.53
C ALA A 125 -4.26 19.36 -0.76
N GLY A 126 -5.58 19.58 -0.86
CA GLY A 126 -6.23 20.27 -1.98
C GLY A 126 -6.59 19.35 -3.15
N TYR A 127 -6.48 18.03 -3.04
CA TYR A 127 -6.93 17.10 -4.08
C TYR A 127 -8.43 16.87 -4.00
N THR A 128 -9.06 16.57 -5.13
CA THR A 128 -10.24 15.71 -5.09
C THR A 128 -9.77 14.29 -4.85
N ALA A 129 -10.37 13.61 -3.88
CA ALA A 129 -9.98 12.26 -3.50
C ALA A 129 -11.14 11.28 -3.68
N THR A 130 -10.82 10.02 -4.02
CA THR A 130 -11.80 8.96 -4.16
C THR A 130 -11.26 7.63 -3.62
N ALA A 131 -12.12 6.88 -2.95
CA ALA A 131 -11.88 5.53 -2.43
C ALA A 131 -13.14 4.68 -2.59
N THR A 132 -13.01 3.36 -2.56
CA THR A 132 -14.11 2.41 -2.75
C THR A 132 -13.98 1.22 -1.80
N ASP A 133 -15.09 0.51 -1.55
CA ASP A 133 -15.11 -0.78 -0.86
C ASP A 133 -14.83 -1.97 -1.80
N THR A 134 -14.56 -1.71 -3.07
CA THR A 134 -14.33 -2.69 -4.15
C THR A 134 -15.47 -3.70 -4.39
N GLY A 135 -16.69 -3.37 -3.95
CA GLY A 135 -17.91 -4.15 -4.25
C GLY A 135 -18.42 -5.03 -3.12
N HIS A 136 -17.92 -4.84 -1.91
CA HIS A 136 -18.38 -5.54 -0.70
C HIS A 136 -18.03 -4.76 0.56
N THR A 137 -18.61 -5.16 1.69
CA THR A 137 -18.23 -4.65 3.02
C THR A 137 -17.77 -5.80 3.89
N GLY A 138 -16.70 -5.60 4.66
CA GLY A 138 -16.15 -6.64 5.55
C GLY A 138 -14.86 -6.19 6.23
N ALA A 139 -14.32 -7.05 7.08
CA ALA A 139 -12.99 -6.86 7.62
C ALA A 139 -11.93 -7.17 6.55
N PRO A 140 -10.74 -6.54 6.58
CA PRO A 140 -9.71 -6.76 5.56
C PRO A 140 -9.19 -8.20 5.44
N ASN A 141 -9.46 -9.07 6.40
CA ASN A 141 -9.13 -10.50 6.37
C ASN A 141 -10.36 -11.40 6.21
N ASP A 142 -11.54 -10.85 5.93
CA ASP A 142 -12.76 -11.60 5.66
C ASP A 142 -12.93 -11.83 4.15
N ALA A 143 -12.90 -13.08 3.73
CA ALA A 143 -13.07 -13.51 2.34
C ALA A 143 -14.48 -14.01 2.02
N SER A 144 -15.36 -14.13 3.02
CA SER A 144 -16.66 -14.81 2.91
C SER A 144 -17.60 -14.21 1.85
N TRP A 145 -17.42 -12.94 1.53
CA TRP A 145 -18.16 -12.22 0.50
C TRP A 145 -17.93 -12.75 -0.93
N ALA A 146 -16.80 -13.45 -1.16
CA ALA A 146 -16.45 -13.97 -2.48
C ALA A 146 -17.20 -15.27 -2.83
N MET A 147 -17.70 -15.98 -1.79
CA MET A 147 -18.31 -17.30 -1.97
C MET A 147 -19.61 -17.22 -2.78
N GLY A 148 -19.60 -17.79 -3.99
CA GLY A 148 -20.74 -17.76 -4.89
C GLY A 148 -20.92 -16.45 -5.67
N HIS A 149 -19.99 -15.48 -5.55
CA HIS A 149 -20.05 -14.16 -6.16
C HIS A 149 -18.88 -13.90 -7.13
N PRO A 150 -18.82 -14.55 -8.30
CA PRO A 150 -17.69 -14.41 -9.23
C PRO A 150 -17.50 -12.98 -9.75
N GLU A 151 -18.58 -12.20 -9.89
CA GLU A 151 -18.50 -10.81 -10.33
C GLU A 151 -17.89 -9.91 -9.24
N LYS A 152 -18.16 -10.16 -7.97
CA LYS A 152 -17.51 -9.45 -6.86
C LYS A 152 -15.99 -9.73 -6.80
N ILE A 153 -15.55 -10.94 -7.16
CA ILE A 153 -14.12 -11.25 -7.30
C ILE A 153 -13.49 -10.40 -8.42
N ILE A 154 -14.22 -10.13 -9.51
CA ILE A 154 -13.76 -9.24 -10.59
C ILE A 154 -13.79 -7.78 -10.12
N ASP A 155 -14.80 -7.36 -9.37
CA ASP A 155 -14.88 -6.02 -8.79
C ASP A 155 -13.66 -5.75 -7.87
N PHE A 156 -13.42 -6.64 -6.91
CA PHE A 156 -12.23 -6.61 -6.05
C PHE A 156 -10.93 -6.67 -6.86
N GLY A 157 -10.90 -7.50 -7.89
CA GLY A 157 -9.71 -7.73 -8.71
C GLY A 157 -9.22 -6.49 -9.46
N HIS A 158 -10.12 -5.72 -10.04
CA HIS A 158 -9.75 -4.56 -10.84
C HIS A 158 -10.92 -3.61 -11.19
N ARG A 159 -12.18 -4.13 -11.32
CA ARG A 159 -13.28 -3.32 -11.84
C ARG A 159 -13.73 -2.25 -10.84
N GLY A 160 -13.66 -2.53 -9.53
CA GLY A 160 -14.04 -1.58 -8.48
C GLY A 160 -13.27 -0.27 -8.57
N ILE A 161 -11.94 -0.35 -8.69
CA ILE A 161 -11.07 0.84 -8.82
C ILE A 161 -11.35 1.58 -10.13
N HIS A 162 -11.52 0.88 -11.25
CA HIS A 162 -11.85 1.50 -12.53
C HIS A 162 -13.21 2.24 -12.49
N GLU A 163 -14.25 1.61 -11.95
CA GLU A 163 -15.57 2.24 -11.80
C GLU A 163 -15.52 3.45 -10.86
N MET A 164 -14.83 3.34 -9.74
CA MET A 164 -14.56 4.46 -8.83
C MET A 164 -13.91 5.63 -9.58
N THR A 165 -12.89 5.37 -10.37
CA THR A 165 -12.17 6.40 -11.14
C THR A 165 -13.06 7.06 -12.18
N ARG A 166 -13.83 6.25 -12.92
CA ARG A 166 -14.77 6.73 -13.93
C ARG A 166 -15.84 7.64 -13.33
N VAL A 167 -16.41 7.21 -12.20
CA VAL A 167 -17.42 8.00 -11.47
C VAL A 167 -16.82 9.29 -10.92
N ALA A 168 -15.64 9.21 -10.28
CA ALA A 168 -14.97 10.38 -9.73
C ALA A 168 -14.66 11.44 -10.80
N LYS A 169 -14.12 11.04 -11.96
CA LYS A 169 -13.86 11.96 -13.08
C LYS A 169 -15.14 12.63 -13.59
N THR A 170 -16.25 11.90 -13.64
CA THR A 170 -17.55 12.44 -14.05
C THR A 170 -18.09 13.44 -13.02
N VAL A 171 -18.02 13.10 -11.73
CA VAL A 171 -18.44 13.98 -10.63
C VAL A 171 -17.60 15.26 -10.58
N ILE A 172 -16.27 15.15 -10.76
CA ILE A 172 -15.36 16.31 -10.85
C ILE A 172 -15.76 17.25 -11.98
N ALA A 173 -16.00 16.69 -13.18
CA ALA A 173 -16.39 17.49 -14.33
C ALA A 173 -17.73 18.19 -14.12
N ALA A 174 -18.70 17.53 -13.47
CA ALA A 174 -19.99 18.12 -13.13
C ALA A 174 -19.89 19.22 -12.07
N TYR A 175 -19.07 19.00 -11.02
CA TYR A 175 -18.93 19.95 -9.91
C TYR A 175 -18.11 21.20 -10.29
N TYR A 176 -16.93 21.01 -10.90
CA TYR A 176 -16.02 22.12 -11.24
C TYR A 176 -16.20 22.65 -12.67
N SER A 177 -17.13 22.07 -13.47
CA SER A 177 -17.31 22.38 -14.89
C SER A 177 -16.04 22.19 -15.74
N ARG A 178 -15.13 21.34 -15.28
CA ARG A 178 -13.91 20.91 -15.98
C ARG A 178 -13.39 19.59 -15.44
N PRO A 179 -12.76 18.75 -16.27
CA PRO A 179 -12.14 17.51 -15.79
C PRO A 179 -10.89 17.80 -14.93
N PRO A 180 -10.36 16.81 -14.18
CA PRO A 180 -9.07 16.93 -13.53
C PRO A 180 -7.97 17.16 -14.57
N GLN A 181 -7.00 17.99 -14.24
CA GLN A 181 -5.82 18.23 -15.08
C GLN A 181 -4.84 17.07 -15.03
N ARG A 182 -4.75 16.41 -13.88
CA ARG A 182 -3.96 15.21 -13.63
C ARG A 182 -4.72 14.28 -12.70
N SER A 183 -4.47 12.98 -12.88
CA SER A 183 -5.02 11.92 -12.03
C SER A 183 -3.88 11.05 -11.51
N TYR A 184 -3.85 10.84 -10.21
CA TYR A 184 -2.85 10.02 -9.54
C TYR A 184 -3.52 8.89 -8.78
N PHE A 185 -2.87 7.74 -8.70
CA PHE A 185 -3.28 6.62 -7.86
C PHE A 185 -2.17 6.25 -6.90
N SER A 186 -2.52 5.93 -5.67
CA SER A 186 -1.57 5.38 -4.71
C SER A 186 -2.20 4.26 -3.90
N GLY A 187 -1.45 3.18 -3.73
CA GLY A 187 -1.86 2.05 -2.92
C GLY A 187 -0.67 1.19 -2.51
N CYS A 188 -0.83 0.46 -1.42
CA CYS A 188 0.16 -0.50 -0.93
C CYS A 188 -0.48 -1.85 -0.65
N SER A 189 0.27 -2.95 -0.70
CA SER A 189 -0.27 -4.29 -0.48
C SER A 189 -1.25 -4.70 -1.59
N ASP A 190 -2.50 -4.97 -1.26
CA ASP A 190 -3.55 -5.12 -2.26
C ASP A 190 -3.72 -3.84 -3.09
N GLY A 191 -3.70 -2.66 -2.47
CA GLY A 191 -3.69 -1.38 -3.19
C GLY A 191 -2.50 -1.21 -4.15
N GLY A 192 -1.36 -1.83 -3.85
CA GLY A 192 -0.23 -1.93 -4.78
C GLY A 192 -0.53 -2.86 -5.96
N ARG A 193 -1.27 -3.94 -5.76
CA ARG A 193 -1.80 -4.82 -6.82
C ARG A 193 -2.79 -4.05 -7.70
N GLU A 194 -3.73 -3.34 -7.08
CA GLU A 194 -4.69 -2.48 -7.78
C GLU A 194 -3.99 -1.41 -8.63
N ALA A 195 -2.96 -0.75 -8.08
CA ALA A 195 -2.12 0.20 -8.80
C ALA A 195 -1.51 -0.40 -10.07
N LEU A 196 -1.04 -1.65 -10.00
CA LEU A 196 -0.53 -2.36 -11.17
C LEU A 196 -1.64 -2.79 -12.13
N MET A 197 -2.84 -3.15 -11.64
CA MET A 197 -4.00 -3.42 -12.48
C MET A 197 -4.40 -2.19 -13.30
N GLU A 198 -4.38 -0.99 -12.70
CA GLU A 198 -4.65 0.27 -13.38
C GLU A 198 -3.62 0.52 -14.49
N ALA A 199 -2.33 0.35 -14.22
CA ALA A 199 -1.29 0.53 -15.24
C ALA A 199 -1.42 -0.48 -16.40
N GLN A 200 -1.85 -1.71 -16.12
CA GLN A 200 -1.93 -2.81 -17.08
C GLN A 200 -3.22 -2.80 -17.90
N ARG A 201 -4.38 -2.57 -17.27
CA ARG A 201 -5.70 -2.75 -17.87
C ARG A 201 -6.39 -1.44 -18.25
N TYR A 202 -6.16 -0.39 -17.46
CA TYR A 202 -6.85 0.91 -17.60
C TYR A 202 -5.85 2.06 -17.73
N PRO A 203 -4.94 1.99 -18.71
CA PRO A 203 -3.82 2.94 -18.82
C PRO A 203 -4.26 4.40 -18.93
N GLU A 204 -5.52 4.71 -19.28
CA GLU A 204 -6.07 6.06 -19.37
C GLU A 204 -6.59 6.62 -18.03
N ASP A 205 -6.66 5.81 -16.99
CA ASP A 205 -7.26 6.28 -15.74
C ASP A 205 -6.35 7.22 -14.96
N TYR A 206 -5.04 6.95 -14.93
CA TYR A 206 -4.10 7.73 -14.13
C TYR A 206 -2.86 8.15 -14.91
N ASP A 207 -2.39 9.39 -14.66
CA ASP A 207 -1.14 9.93 -15.23
C ASP A 207 0.09 9.48 -14.43
N GLY A 208 -0.07 9.32 -13.11
CA GLY A 208 0.97 8.85 -12.20
C GLY A 208 0.45 7.79 -11.25
N ILE A 209 1.18 6.71 -11.06
CA ILE A 209 0.82 5.58 -10.21
C ILE A 209 1.96 5.29 -9.23
N LEU A 210 1.62 5.22 -7.93
CA LEU A 210 2.51 4.78 -6.86
C LEU A 210 2.02 3.43 -6.32
N ALA A 211 2.81 2.38 -6.56
CA ALA A 211 2.52 1.02 -6.13
C ALA A 211 3.52 0.56 -5.05
N GLY A 212 3.06 0.44 -3.82
CA GLY A 212 3.86 -0.03 -2.70
C GLY A 212 3.66 -1.51 -2.42
N ALA A 213 4.75 -2.24 -2.15
CA ALA A 213 4.72 -3.64 -1.71
C ALA A 213 3.59 -4.47 -2.34
N PRO A 214 3.47 -4.51 -3.69
CA PRO A 214 2.29 -5.01 -4.38
C PRO A 214 2.08 -6.52 -4.18
N ALA A 215 0.87 -6.93 -3.81
CA ALA A 215 0.43 -8.32 -3.78
C ALA A 215 0.11 -8.86 -5.19
N ASN A 216 0.93 -8.52 -6.17
CA ASN A 216 0.62 -8.70 -7.59
C ASN A 216 0.67 -10.14 -8.10
N TYR A 217 1.44 -11.02 -7.46
CA TYR A 217 1.42 -12.47 -7.70
C TYR A 217 0.43 -13.16 -6.76
N TRP A 218 -0.83 -12.73 -6.74
CA TRP A 218 -1.83 -13.08 -5.74
C TRP A 218 -1.98 -14.57 -5.49
N THR A 219 -2.18 -15.35 -6.55
CA THR A 219 -2.38 -16.81 -6.43
C THR A 219 -1.15 -17.54 -5.89
N ALA A 220 0.04 -17.13 -6.31
CA ALA A 220 1.30 -17.72 -5.87
C ALA A 220 1.65 -17.32 -4.43
N LEU A 221 1.40 -16.05 -4.05
CA LEU A 221 1.56 -15.55 -2.68
C LEU A 221 0.70 -16.37 -1.70
N LEU A 222 -0.59 -16.55 -1.99
CA LEU A 222 -1.50 -17.23 -1.09
C LEU A 222 -1.33 -18.77 -1.10
N ALA A 223 -0.85 -19.34 -2.20
CA ALA A 223 -0.42 -20.74 -2.23
C ALA A 223 0.82 -20.96 -1.34
N THR A 224 1.78 -20.02 -1.36
CA THR A 224 2.94 -20.07 -0.46
C THR A 224 2.52 -19.92 0.99
N ALA A 225 1.61 -19.00 1.29
CA ALA A 225 1.09 -18.84 2.65
C ALA A 225 0.42 -20.12 3.16
N ALA A 226 -0.37 -20.83 2.33
CA ALA A 226 -0.95 -22.12 2.71
C ALA A 226 0.12 -23.19 2.99
N GLN A 227 1.19 -23.23 2.19
CA GLN A 227 2.33 -24.13 2.45
C GLN A 227 3.08 -23.75 3.74
N ASP A 228 3.29 -22.47 4.02
CA ASP A 228 3.98 -22.00 5.23
C ASP A 228 3.20 -22.36 6.50
N ILE A 229 1.86 -22.31 6.46
CA ILE A 229 1.02 -22.80 7.55
C ILE A 229 1.27 -24.31 7.76
N GLN A 230 1.32 -25.10 6.69
CA GLN A 230 1.63 -26.53 6.80
C GLN A 230 3.03 -26.76 7.39
N VAL A 231 4.04 -25.99 6.96
CA VAL A 231 5.41 -26.06 7.49
C VAL A 231 5.44 -25.85 9.00
N LEU A 232 4.64 -24.91 9.49
CA LEU A 232 4.60 -24.54 10.91
C LEU A 232 3.71 -25.43 11.77
N THR A 233 2.75 -26.17 11.17
CA THR A 233 1.64 -26.77 11.95
C THR A 233 1.41 -28.26 11.73
N MET A 234 1.85 -28.84 10.61
CA MET A 234 1.65 -30.29 10.32
C MET A 234 2.40 -31.18 11.31
N ASP A 235 3.56 -30.74 11.78
CA ASP A 235 4.24 -31.28 12.96
C ASP A 235 4.20 -30.21 14.05
N SER A 236 3.57 -30.51 15.18
CA SER A 236 3.46 -29.57 16.31
C SER A 236 4.81 -29.11 16.86
N ALA A 237 5.88 -29.91 16.69
CA ALA A 237 7.24 -29.54 17.06
C ALA A 237 7.86 -28.46 16.15
N SER A 238 7.29 -28.24 14.96
CA SER A 238 7.77 -27.25 13.97
C SER A 238 7.29 -25.82 14.26
N PHE A 239 6.27 -25.66 15.10
CA PHE A 239 5.76 -24.34 15.44
C PHE A 239 6.82 -23.47 16.14
N ILE A 240 7.04 -22.26 15.63
CA ILE A 240 7.96 -21.26 16.21
C ILE A 240 7.12 -20.29 17.05
N PRO A 241 7.11 -20.43 18.38
CA PRO A 241 6.31 -19.58 19.24
C PRO A 241 6.87 -18.14 19.32
N PRO A 242 6.03 -17.13 19.63
CA PRO A 242 6.44 -15.73 19.72
C PRO A 242 7.67 -15.48 20.61
N ALA A 243 7.83 -16.24 21.69
CA ALA A 243 8.96 -16.12 22.62
C ALA A 243 10.33 -16.43 21.99
N LYS A 244 10.37 -17.07 20.83
CA LYS A 244 11.62 -17.43 20.11
C LYS A 244 11.96 -16.44 18.97
N ILE A 245 11.02 -15.60 18.55
CA ILE A 245 11.25 -14.62 17.48
C ILE A 245 12.41 -13.67 17.79
N PRO A 246 12.53 -13.09 19.00
CA PRO A 246 13.68 -12.23 19.33
C PRO A 246 15.03 -12.93 19.20
N THR A 247 15.09 -14.24 19.48
CA THR A 247 16.33 -15.03 19.33
C THR A 247 16.72 -15.17 17.86
N ILE A 248 15.75 -15.37 16.97
CA ILE A 248 16.01 -15.42 15.51
C ILE A 248 16.52 -14.07 15.03
N ALA A 249 15.80 -12.98 15.34
CA ALA A 249 16.18 -11.64 14.94
C ALA A 249 17.57 -11.21 15.44
N ALA A 250 17.88 -11.49 16.71
CA ALA A 250 19.19 -11.22 17.27
C ALA A 250 20.32 -11.99 16.54
N ALA A 251 20.07 -13.25 16.16
CA ALA A 251 21.05 -14.05 15.44
C ALA A 251 21.23 -13.59 13.99
N VAL A 252 20.16 -13.17 13.32
CA VAL A 252 20.21 -12.56 11.98
C VAL A 252 21.02 -11.28 12.02
N ASN A 253 20.74 -10.37 12.97
CA ASN A 253 21.47 -9.12 13.13
C ASN A 253 22.95 -9.38 13.44
N ALA A 254 23.27 -10.30 14.36
CA ALA A 254 24.66 -10.66 14.67
C ALA A 254 25.43 -11.22 13.47
N ALA A 255 24.74 -11.88 12.53
CA ALA A 255 25.37 -12.45 11.35
C ALA A 255 25.50 -11.45 10.18
N CYS A 256 24.61 -10.46 10.08
CA CYS A 256 24.42 -9.74 8.82
C CYS A 256 24.37 -8.20 8.92
N ASP A 257 24.21 -7.63 10.11
CA ASP A 257 24.04 -6.18 10.29
C ASP A 257 25.23 -5.37 9.75
N GLU A 258 26.46 -5.85 9.98
CA GLU A 258 27.68 -5.15 9.54
C GLU A 258 28.04 -5.32 8.05
N LEU A 259 27.24 -6.07 7.26
CA LEU A 259 27.56 -6.33 5.85
C LEU A 259 27.56 -5.05 4.97
N ASP A 260 26.81 -4.03 5.36
CA ASP A 260 26.78 -2.73 4.68
C ASP A 260 27.78 -1.71 5.26
N GLY A 261 28.54 -2.09 6.29
CA GLY A 261 29.53 -1.26 6.99
C GLY A 261 28.96 -0.40 8.11
N VAL A 262 27.70 -0.62 8.51
CA VAL A 262 27.04 0.08 9.63
C VAL A 262 26.50 -0.95 10.62
N HIS A 263 26.57 -0.64 11.91
CA HIS A 263 25.98 -1.47 12.96
C HIS A 263 24.76 -0.74 13.53
N ASP A 264 23.60 -0.87 12.87
CA ASP A 264 22.39 -0.13 13.22
C ASP A 264 21.10 -0.98 13.27
N GLY A 265 21.24 -2.31 13.16
CA GLY A 265 20.11 -3.25 13.17
C GLY A 265 19.32 -3.28 11.88
N ILE A 266 19.88 -2.75 10.77
CA ILE A 266 19.20 -2.65 9.48
C ILE A 266 20.05 -3.30 8.39
N LEU A 267 19.53 -4.32 7.75
CA LEU A 267 20.15 -4.93 6.58
C LEU A 267 19.83 -4.08 5.34
N ASN A 268 20.87 -3.47 4.76
CA ASN A 268 20.69 -2.62 3.56
C ASN A 268 20.27 -3.42 2.31
N ASP A 269 20.76 -4.65 2.19
CA ASP A 269 20.34 -5.62 1.19
C ASP A 269 20.34 -7.03 1.81
N PRO A 270 19.20 -7.49 2.34
CA PRO A 270 19.11 -8.77 3.03
C PRO A 270 19.38 -10.01 2.14
N ARG A 271 19.46 -9.86 0.82
CA ARG A 271 19.90 -10.94 -0.09
C ARG A 271 21.36 -11.34 0.13
N GLN A 272 22.16 -10.45 0.73
CA GLN A 272 23.56 -10.71 1.08
C GLN A 272 23.70 -11.44 2.41
N CYS A 273 22.62 -11.57 3.17
CA CYS A 273 22.63 -12.24 4.47
C CYS A 273 22.52 -13.76 4.30
N HIS A 274 23.59 -14.47 4.65
CA HIS A 274 23.66 -15.93 4.59
C HIS A 274 23.52 -16.56 5.98
N PHE A 275 22.48 -16.15 6.73
CA PHE A 275 22.21 -16.68 8.06
C PHE A 275 21.80 -18.16 7.98
N ASP A 276 22.49 -19.04 8.74
CA ASP A 276 22.09 -20.44 8.92
C ASP A 276 21.33 -20.64 10.23
N PRO A 277 20.02 -20.95 10.21
CA PRO A 277 19.24 -21.25 11.41
C PRO A 277 19.81 -22.34 12.31
N ALA A 278 20.67 -23.24 11.80
CA ALA A 278 21.30 -24.26 12.62
C ALA A 278 22.26 -23.69 13.68
N THR A 279 22.76 -22.47 13.50
CA THR A 279 23.65 -21.80 14.46
C THR A 279 22.99 -21.53 15.81
N ILE A 280 21.66 -21.42 15.84
CA ILE A 280 20.86 -21.21 17.05
C ILE A 280 20.08 -22.45 17.48
N GLN A 281 20.47 -23.64 16.99
CA GLN A 281 19.84 -24.89 17.44
C GLN A 281 20.17 -25.19 18.89
N CYS A 282 19.19 -25.67 19.67
CA CYS A 282 19.37 -26.06 21.06
C CYS A 282 20.43 -27.18 21.18
N LYS A 283 21.40 -27.01 22.09
CA LYS A 283 22.40 -28.01 22.44
C LYS A 283 21.97 -28.89 23.62
N GLY A 284 20.85 -28.59 24.25
CA GLY A 284 20.25 -29.25 25.40
C GLY A 284 18.75 -29.12 25.37
N GLU A 285 18.15 -28.81 26.52
CA GLU A 285 16.71 -28.64 26.66
C GLU A 285 16.18 -27.45 25.83
N ASP A 286 14.92 -27.54 25.43
CA ASP A 286 14.24 -26.48 24.71
C ASP A 286 14.06 -25.22 25.57
N SER A 287 14.33 -24.04 25.00
CA SER A 287 14.17 -22.75 25.68
C SER A 287 13.87 -21.62 24.67
N ALA A 288 13.47 -20.45 25.18
CA ALA A 288 13.27 -19.26 24.36
C ALA A 288 14.56 -18.78 23.66
N LYS A 289 15.76 -19.25 24.09
CA LYS A 289 17.07 -18.81 23.58
C LYS A 289 17.63 -19.70 22.45
N CYS A 290 16.89 -20.70 21.99
CA CYS A 290 17.33 -21.59 20.92
C CYS A 290 16.14 -22.19 20.18
N LEU A 291 16.37 -22.75 18.99
CA LEU A 291 15.38 -23.47 18.22
C LEU A 291 15.57 -24.99 18.36
N THR A 292 14.47 -25.75 18.46
CA THR A 292 14.54 -27.20 18.30
C THR A 292 14.96 -27.58 16.87
N ALA A 293 15.37 -28.81 16.63
CA ALA A 293 15.72 -29.27 15.29
C ALA A 293 14.54 -29.15 14.30
N ALA A 294 13.31 -29.40 14.77
CA ALA A 294 12.10 -29.23 13.96
C ALA A 294 11.87 -27.74 13.59
N GLN A 295 12.05 -26.83 14.55
CA GLN A 295 11.92 -25.40 14.32
C GLN A 295 13.02 -24.87 13.39
N VAL A 296 14.26 -25.34 13.50
CA VAL A 296 15.34 -25.02 12.54
C VAL A 296 14.94 -25.44 11.13
N THR A 297 14.37 -26.63 10.98
CA THR A 297 13.90 -27.13 9.68
C THR A 297 12.76 -26.27 9.15
N ALA A 298 11.80 -25.88 9.99
CA ALA A 298 10.70 -24.98 9.61
C ALA A 298 11.24 -23.61 9.18
N LEU A 299 12.12 -23.00 9.96
CA LEU A 299 12.71 -21.70 9.63
C LEU A 299 13.46 -21.70 8.29
N LYS A 300 14.23 -22.76 8.02
CA LYS A 300 14.90 -22.94 6.72
C LYS A 300 13.91 -23.02 5.56
N LYS A 301 12.75 -23.63 5.75
CA LYS A 301 11.69 -23.72 4.73
C LYS A 301 11.01 -22.38 4.49
N LEU A 302 10.78 -21.56 5.52
CA LEU A 302 10.21 -20.22 5.38
C LEU A 302 11.13 -19.27 4.62
N TYR A 303 12.45 -19.38 4.79
CA TYR A 303 13.42 -18.62 4.00
C TYR A 303 13.61 -19.16 2.58
N ALA A 304 13.26 -20.41 2.32
CA ALA A 304 13.39 -21.03 1.00
C ALA A 304 12.22 -20.65 0.09
N ALA A 305 12.48 -20.62 -1.21
CA ALA A 305 11.42 -20.45 -2.20
C ALA A 305 10.42 -21.61 -2.18
N THR A 306 9.15 -21.31 -2.42
CA THR A 306 8.13 -22.32 -2.72
C THR A 306 8.34 -22.83 -4.15
N LEU A 307 8.44 -24.15 -4.29
CA LEU A 307 8.61 -24.84 -5.57
C LEU A 307 7.43 -25.77 -5.84
N ASP A 308 7.11 -25.97 -7.12
CA ASP A 308 6.20 -27.05 -7.54
C ASP A 308 6.88 -28.44 -7.44
N SER A 309 6.14 -29.52 -7.68
CA SER A 309 6.67 -30.89 -7.62
C SER A 309 7.76 -31.19 -8.69
N LYS A 310 7.93 -30.31 -9.68
CA LYS A 310 8.94 -30.38 -10.72
C LYS A 310 10.16 -29.52 -10.42
N GLY A 311 10.16 -28.78 -9.31
CA GLY A 311 11.22 -27.87 -8.91
C GLY A 311 11.17 -26.50 -9.58
N HIS A 312 10.05 -26.10 -10.22
CA HIS A 312 9.90 -24.76 -10.75
C HIS A 312 9.51 -23.80 -9.64
N LEU A 313 10.02 -22.56 -9.71
CA LEU A 313 9.69 -21.50 -8.76
C LEU A 313 8.19 -21.15 -8.83
N VAL A 314 7.51 -21.26 -7.71
CA VAL A 314 6.16 -20.75 -7.50
C VAL A 314 6.23 -19.32 -6.93
N TYR A 315 6.96 -19.15 -5.82
CA TYR A 315 7.11 -17.85 -5.19
C TYR A 315 8.41 -17.79 -4.37
N PRO A 316 9.08 -16.62 -4.30
CA PRO A 316 10.31 -16.51 -3.51
C PRO A 316 10.02 -16.61 -2.00
N GLY A 317 11.00 -17.10 -1.25
CA GLY A 317 10.93 -17.16 0.22
C GLY A 317 11.10 -15.81 0.88
N TYR A 318 10.89 -15.78 2.19
CA TYR A 318 11.13 -14.57 3.00
C TYR A 318 12.61 -14.26 3.13
N LEU A 319 12.92 -13.00 3.37
CA LEU A 319 14.27 -12.54 3.60
C LEU A 319 14.53 -12.38 5.12
N PRO A 320 15.76 -12.61 5.59
CA PRO A 320 16.16 -12.31 6.98
C PRO A 320 16.02 -10.84 7.31
N GLY A 321 15.69 -10.53 8.59
CA GLY A 321 15.60 -9.16 9.12
C GLY A 321 14.18 -8.63 9.35
N ALA A 322 13.15 -9.40 8.98
CA ALA A 322 11.74 -9.02 9.14
C ALA A 322 11.05 -9.66 10.36
N GLU A 323 11.77 -10.43 11.16
CA GLU A 323 11.19 -11.36 12.13
C GLU A 323 10.56 -10.66 13.33
N GLU A 324 11.28 -9.74 13.98
CA GLU A 324 10.88 -9.16 15.27
C GLU A 324 10.13 -7.84 15.15
N GLY A 325 9.36 -7.52 16.20
CA GLY A 325 8.72 -6.24 16.46
C GLY A 325 7.30 -6.13 15.91
N GLN A 326 6.67 -4.99 16.16
CA GLN A 326 5.31 -4.71 15.71
C GLN A 326 5.23 -4.79 14.18
N GLY A 327 4.28 -5.57 13.64
CA GLY A 327 4.18 -5.81 12.21
C GLY A 327 5.22 -6.78 11.64
N GLY A 328 5.94 -7.54 12.48
CA GLY A 328 6.84 -8.61 12.08
C GLY A 328 6.16 -9.99 11.97
N TRP A 329 6.95 -11.06 12.04
CA TRP A 329 6.49 -12.44 11.85
C TRP A 329 5.39 -12.88 12.84
N GLY A 330 5.40 -12.35 14.08
CA GLY A 330 4.37 -12.62 15.07
C GLY A 330 2.97 -12.20 14.64
N LEU A 331 2.84 -11.24 13.72
CA LEU A 331 1.57 -10.84 13.11
C LEU A 331 1.30 -11.64 11.83
N TRP A 332 2.29 -11.67 10.93
CA TRP A 332 2.05 -12.11 9.55
C TRP A 332 2.23 -13.61 9.33
N ILE A 333 3.21 -14.26 9.98
CA ILE A 333 3.65 -15.61 9.61
C ILE A 333 3.37 -16.63 10.71
N THR A 334 3.98 -16.45 11.89
CA THR A 334 3.87 -17.43 12.97
C THR A 334 2.60 -17.29 13.78
N GLY A 335 2.10 -16.05 13.92
CA GLY A 335 0.94 -15.76 14.76
C GLY A 335 1.20 -15.96 16.26
N PRO A 336 0.22 -15.63 17.12
CA PRO A 336 0.27 -15.89 18.57
C PRO A 336 0.10 -17.38 18.91
N ALA A 337 -0.42 -18.18 17.99
CA ALA A 337 -0.66 -19.62 18.10
C ALA A 337 -0.64 -20.28 16.70
N PRO A 338 -0.53 -21.60 16.59
CA PRO A 338 -0.54 -22.31 15.32
C PRO A 338 -1.74 -21.94 14.43
N ALA A 339 -1.48 -21.59 13.17
CA ALA A 339 -2.47 -21.16 12.17
C ALA A 339 -3.32 -19.94 12.60
N LYS A 340 -2.74 -19.03 13.40
CA LYS A 340 -3.37 -17.78 13.88
C LYS A 340 -2.56 -16.56 13.47
N SER A 341 -2.16 -16.49 12.23
CA SER A 341 -1.48 -15.34 11.62
C SER A 341 -2.34 -14.75 10.50
N PHE A 342 -2.07 -13.51 10.09
CA PHE A 342 -2.79 -12.91 8.99
C PHE A 342 -2.63 -13.68 7.68
N MET A 343 -1.43 -14.19 7.39
CA MET A 343 -1.24 -15.02 6.19
C MET A 343 -2.02 -16.34 6.27
N ALA A 344 -2.26 -16.86 7.47
CA ALA A 344 -3.14 -18.02 7.65
C ALA A 344 -4.61 -17.67 7.36
N ASP A 345 -5.09 -16.52 7.84
CA ASP A 345 -6.45 -16.07 7.54
C ASP A 345 -6.62 -15.83 6.04
N PHE A 346 -5.68 -15.12 5.41
CA PHE A 346 -5.70 -14.85 3.96
C PHE A 346 -5.65 -16.14 3.12
N ALA A 347 -4.76 -17.09 3.44
CA ALA A 347 -4.69 -18.33 2.69
C ALA A 347 -5.97 -19.17 2.86
N ASN A 348 -6.46 -19.30 4.10
CA ASN A 348 -7.71 -20.05 4.35
C ASN A 348 -8.88 -19.40 3.61
N GLY A 349 -9.12 -18.10 3.77
CA GLY A 349 -10.20 -17.39 3.10
C GLY A 349 -10.10 -17.47 1.57
N PHE A 350 -8.91 -17.29 1.02
CA PHE A 350 -8.72 -17.38 -0.42
C PHE A 350 -9.06 -18.76 -0.98
N PHE A 351 -8.52 -19.82 -0.39
CA PHE A 351 -8.80 -21.16 -0.92
C PHE A 351 -10.21 -21.61 -0.62
N SER A 352 -10.77 -21.31 0.57
CA SER A 352 -12.14 -21.70 0.89
C SER A 352 -13.16 -20.97 0.02
N ASP A 353 -13.06 -19.63 -0.08
CA ASP A 353 -14.16 -18.80 -0.57
C ASP A 353 -13.97 -18.40 -2.04
N PHE A 354 -12.76 -18.01 -2.46
CA PHE A 354 -12.50 -17.63 -3.85
C PHE A 354 -12.27 -18.82 -4.76
N VAL A 355 -11.49 -19.82 -4.29
CA VAL A 355 -11.06 -20.94 -5.16
C VAL A 355 -12.07 -22.07 -5.14
N PHE A 356 -12.44 -22.59 -3.97
CA PHE A 356 -13.26 -23.80 -3.88
C PHE A 356 -14.74 -23.53 -3.60
N GLY A 357 -15.10 -22.35 -3.10
CA GLY A 357 -16.48 -21.98 -2.77
C GLY A 357 -17.08 -22.89 -1.68
N ARG A 358 -16.28 -23.26 -0.68
CA ARG A 358 -16.67 -24.18 0.40
C ARG A 358 -15.96 -23.81 1.70
N SER A 359 -16.74 -23.60 2.75
CA SER A 359 -16.26 -23.18 4.07
C SER A 359 -15.54 -24.28 4.87
N ASP A 360 -15.59 -25.54 4.42
CA ASP A 360 -14.95 -26.69 5.06
C ASP A 360 -13.57 -27.03 4.47
N TRP A 361 -13.00 -26.14 3.63
CA TRP A 361 -11.64 -26.31 3.15
C TRP A 361 -10.64 -26.23 4.32
N ASP A 362 -9.68 -27.17 4.35
CA ASP A 362 -8.66 -27.23 5.40
C ASP A 362 -7.27 -27.15 4.76
N TYR A 363 -6.48 -26.16 5.17
CA TYR A 363 -5.10 -25.98 4.71
C TYR A 363 -4.24 -27.24 4.84
N LYS A 364 -4.56 -28.16 5.76
CA LYS A 364 -3.86 -29.45 5.90
C LYS A 364 -3.96 -30.32 4.66
N THR A 365 -4.98 -30.13 3.85
CA THR A 365 -5.19 -30.84 2.60
C THR A 365 -4.54 -30.18 1.40
N PHE A 366 -3.99 -28.96 1.56
CA PHE A 366 -3.41 -28.17 0.49
C PHE A 366 -2.29 -28.92 -0.25
N LYS A 367 -2.32 -28.86 -1.58
CA LYS A 367 -1.33 -29.42 -2.51
C LYS A 367 -0.90 -28.34 -3.49
N VAL A 368 0.37 -27.93 -3.43
CA VAL A 368 0.89 -26.83 -4.26
C VAL A 368 0.48 -26.95 -5.71
N ASP A 369 0.75 -28.07 -6.38
CA ASP A 369 0.48 -28.23 -7.81
C ASP A 369 -1.02 -28.16 -8.15
N ALA A 370 -1.85 -28.89 -7.39
CA ALA A 370 -3.27 -29.02 -7.69
C ALA A 370 -4.04 -27.75 -7.34
N ASP A 371 -3.78 -27.20 -6.15
CA ASP A 371 -4.56 -26.09 -5.63
C ASP A 371 -4.12 -24.74 -6.23
N LEU A 372 -2.81 -24.56 -6.50
CA LEU A 372 -2.34 -23.43 -7.29
C LEU A 372 -2.89 -23.45 -8.72
N LYS A 373 -2.97 -24.63 -9.35
CA LYS A 373 -3.60 -24.77 -10.66
C LYS A 373 -5.06 -24.34 -10.60
N ALA A 374 -5.83 -24.82 -9.61
CA ALA A 374 -7.23 -24.45 -9.42
C ALA A 374 -7.40 -22.95 -9.16
N ALA A 375 -6.52 -22.37 -8.32
CA ALA A 375 -6.49 -20.94 -8.05
C ALA A 375 -6.23 -20.12 -9.33
N ASN A 376 -5.23 -20.51 -10.12
CA ASN A 376 -4.92 -19.85 -11.39
C ASN A 376 -6.07 -19.92 -12.39
N GLU A 377 -6.69 -21.09 -12.55
CA GLU A 377 -7.80 -21.27 -13.49
C GLU A 377 -9.03 -20.42 -13.12
N ARG A 378 -9.28 -20.21 -11.83
CA ARG A 378 -10.48 -19.53 -11.35
C ARG A 378 -10.30 -18.03 -11.12
N THR A 379 -9.12 -17.60 -10.69
CA THR A 379 -8.95 -16.25 -10.15
C THR A 379 -7.80 -15.46 -10.75
N ALA A 380 -6.78 -16.09 -11.37
CA ALA A 380 -5.59 -15.38 -11.82
C ALA A 380 -5.89 -14.25 -12.80
N GLN A 381 -6.87 -14.45 -13.68
CA GLN A 381 -7.27 -13.42 -14.64
C GLN A 381 -7.78 -12.15 -13.95
N ALA A 382 -8.50 -12.29 -12.84
CA ALA A 382 -9.02 -11.15 -12.08
C ALA A 382 -7.98 -10.58 -11.10
N LEU A 383 -7.16 -11.44 -10.46
CA LEU A 383 -6.39 -11.05 -9.28
C LEU A 383 -4.89 -10.87 -9.51
N ASN A 384 -4.28 -11.57 -10.49
CA ASN A 384 -2.84 -11.44 -10.73
C ASN A 384 -2.52 -10.21 -11.59
N ALA A 385 -1.84 -9.23 -11.02
CA ALA A 385 -1.38 -8.03 -11.70
C ALA A 385 0.07 -8.21 -12.19
N THR A 386 0.30 -9.16 -13.10
CA THR A 386 1.64 -9.62 -13.50
C THR A 386 1.96 -9.41 -14.97
N ASP A 387 1.12 -8.72 -15.75
CA ASP A 387 1.42 -8.41 -17.13
C ASP A 387 2.60 -7.42 -17.21
N PRO A 388 3.75 -7.80 -17.81
CA PRO A 388 4.89 -6.92 -17.94
C PRO A 388 4.79 -5.95 -19.13
N TYR A 389 3.73 -6.02 -19.94
CA TYR A 389 3.56 -5.19 -21.12
C TYR A 389 2.83 -3.89 -20.78
N LEU A 390 3.57 -2.88 -20.38
CA LEU A 390 3.05 -1.57 -19.98
C LEU A 390 3.14 -0.51 -21.11
N LYS A 391 3.27 -0.93 -22.36
CA LYS A 391 3.43 -0.02 -23.50
C LYS A 391 2.26 0.96 -23.66
N PRO A 392 0.98 0.57 -23.50
CA PRO A 392 -0.14 1.53 -23.56
C PRO A 392 -0.02 2.64 -22.52
N PHE A 393 0.34 2.30 -21.28
CA PHE A 393 0.55 3.26 -20.20
C PHE A 393 1.74 4.19 -20.48
N GLN A 394 2.87 3.66 -20.92
CA GLN A 394 4.04 4.45 -21.35
C GLN A 394 3.68 5.41 -22.49
N ALA A 395 2.96 4.94 -23.51
CA ALA A 395 2.68 5.69 -24.73
C ALA A 395 1.85 6.96 -24.49
N ARG A 396 0.99 6.96 -23.45
CA ARG A 396 0.23 8.14 -23.06
C ARG A 396 0.98 9.07 -22.09
N GLY A 397 2.22 8.74 -21.76
CA GLY A 397 3.05 9.54 -20.84
C GLY A 397 2.95 9.16 -19.38
N GLY A 398 2.25 8.08 -19.03
CA GLY A 398 2.10 7.58 -17.66
C GLY A 398 3.43 7.33 -16.95
N LYS A 399 3.46 7.53 -15.64
CA LYS A 399 4.63 7.28 -14.78
C LYS A 399 4.26 6.33 -13.66
N LEU A 400 5.09 5.32 -13.45
CA LEU A 400 4.93 4.30 -12.41
C LEU A 400 6.11 4.35 -11.45
N VAL A 401 5.84 4.54 -10.17
CA VAL A 401 6.82 4.36 -9.11
C VAL A 401 6.41 3.15 -8.27
N LEU A 402 7.35 2.22 -8.13
CA LEU A 402 7.27 1.07 -7.24
C LEU A 402 8.12 1.34 -6.02
N TYR A 403 7.67 0.93 -4.83
CA TYR A 403 8.53 0.83 -3.66
C TYR A 403 8.25 -0.45 -2.89
N HIS A 404 9.26 -0.96 -2.16
CA HIS A 404 9.10 -2.12 -1.30
C HIS A 404 10.07 -2.04 -0.13
N GLY A 405 9.59 -2.35 1.08
CA GLY A 405 10.45 -2.49 2.26
C GLY A 405 11.24 -3.78 2.21
N TRP A 406 12.56 -3.73 2.44
CA TRP A 406 13.38 -4.94 2.49
C TRP A 406 13.00 -5.90 3.63
N ASN A 407 12.39 -5.37 4.70
CA ASN A 407 11.96 -6.13 5.88
C ASN A 407 10.46 -6.48 5.84
N ASP A 408 9.86 -6.59 4.66
CA ASP A 408 8.44 -6.94 4.53
C ASP A 408 8.20 -8.42 4.87
N PRO A 409 7.44 -8.73 5.95
CA PRO A 409 7.13 -10.09 6.34
C PRO A 409 5.84 -10.64 5.72
N ALA A 410 5.03 -9.79 5.06
CA ALA A 410 3.78 -10.19 4.43
C ALA A 410 4.00 -10.60 2.97
N ILE A 411 4.70 -9.73 2.23
CA ILE A 411 4.98 -9.92 0.80
C ILE A 411 6.49 -9.81 0.60
N THR A 412 7.12 -10.90 0.20
CA THR A 412 8.57 -10.84 -0.02
C THR A 412 8.95 -9.80 -1.08
N PRO A 413 9.89 -8.88 -0.80
CA PRO A 413 10.30 -7.85 -1.76
C PRO A 413 10.91 -8.42 -3.05
N LEU A 414 11.33 -9.68 -3.04
CA LEU A 414 11.80 -10.38 -4.23
C LEU A 414 10.72 -10.50 -5.31
N SER A 415 9.43 -10.51 -4.94
CA SER A 415 8.33 -10.58 -5.90
C SER A 415 8.21 -9.27 -6.71
N THR A 416 8.37 -8.11 -6.06
CA THR A 416 8.37 -6.82 -6.76
C THR A 416 9.59 -6.65 -7.65
N ILE A 417 10.76 -7.11 -7.21
CA ILE A 417 11.97 -7.13 -8.04
C ILE A 417 11.74 -8.02 -9.27
N ALA A 418 11.20 -9.22 -9.08
CA ALA A 418 10.91 -10.15 -10.18
C ALA A 418 9.92 -9.53 -11.20
N TYR A 419 8.89 -8.82 -10.72
CA TYR A 419 7.98 -8.09 -11.61
C TYR A 419 8.70 -6.98 -12.37
N TYR A 420 9.45 -6.11 -11.69
CA TYR A 420 10.22 -5.03 -12.32
C TYR A 420 11.19 -5.56 -13.39
N GLU A 421 11.93 -6.62 -13.09
CA GLU A 421 12.83 -7.27 -14.03
C GLU A 421 12.09 -7.91 -15.21
N SER A 422 10.87 -8.42 -14.99
CA SER A 422 10.02 -8.95 -16.07
C SER A 422 9.58 -7.84 -17.04
N VAL A 423 9.26 -6.64 -16.52
CA VAL A 423 8.95 -5.45 -17.34
C VAL A 423 10.18 -5.04 -18.17
N ILE A 424 11.37 -5.01 -17.55
CA ILE A 424 12.63 -4.73 -18.27
C ILE A 424 12.87 -5.78 -19.37
N LYS A 425 12.72 -7.06 -19.06
CA LYS A 425 12.87 -8.15 -20.03
C LYS A 425 11.90 -8.02 -21.21
N ARG A 426 10.68 -7.56 -20.94
CA ARG A 426 9.61 -7.42 -21.95
C ARG A 426 9.75 -6.17 -22.81
N MET A 427 10.15 -5.04 -22.22
CA MET A 427 10.13 -3.73 -22.87
C MET A 427 11.50 -3.14 -23.15
N GLY A 428 12.56 -3.62 -22.49
CA GLY A 428 13.91 -3.10 -22.56
C GLY A 428 14.18 -2.00 -21.51
N GLN A 429 15.41 -1.98 -20.97
CA GLN A 429 15.83 -1.09 -19.88
C GLN A 429 15.57 0.40 -20.20
N ARG A 430 15.97 0.85 -21.42
CA ARG A 430 15.83 2.24 -21.82
C ARG A 430 14.37 2.72 -21.80
N ASP A 431 13.45 1.88 -22.28
CA ASP A 431 12.02 2.22 -22.29
C ASP A 431 11.50 2.29 -20.86
N VAL A 432 11.84 1.28 -20.02
CA VAL A 432 11.45 1.22 -18.61
C VAL A 432 11.97 2.42 -17.83
N ASP A 433 13.23 2.82 -18.02
CA ASP A 433 13.82 4.00 -17.34
C ASP A 433 13.09 5.32 -17.68
N SER A 434 12.35 5.37 -18.77
CA SER A 434 11.61 6.58 -19.16
C SER A 434 10.31 6.77 -18.37
N PHE A 435 9.78 5.71 -17.69
CA PHE A 435 8.47 5.78 -17.06
C PHE A 435 8.30 4.91 -15.80
N VAL A 436 9.25 4.04 -15.44
CA VAL A 436 9.20 3.23 -14.20
C VAL A 436 10.40 3.50 -13.32
N ARG A 437 10.18 3.56 -11.99
CA ARG A 437 11.23 3.50 -10.95
C ARG A 437 10.82 2.50 -9.90
N LEU A 438 11.81 1.77 -9.35
CA LEU A 438 11.64 0.93 -8.17
C LEU A 438 12.59 1.40 -7.07
N TYR A 439 12.06 1.59 -5.86
CA TYR A 439 12.82 1.93 -4.66
C TYR A 439 12.72 0.82 -3.63
N MET A 440 13.87 0.33 -3.19
CA MET A 440 13.95 -0.63 -2.09
C MET A 440 14.30 0.10 -0.81
N ALA A 441 13.49 -0.08 0.25
CA ALA A 441 13.60 0.66 1.50
C ALA A 441 14.17 -0.23 2.63
N PRO A 442 15.46 -0.05 3.02
CA PRO A 442 16.08 -0.84 4.09
C PRO A 442 15.40 -0.64 5.43
N GLY A 443 15.15 -1.75 6.14
CA GLY A 443 14.54 -1.74 7.46
C GLY A 443 13.05 -1.39 7.48
N VAL A 444 12.42 -1.14 6.33
CA VAL A 444 10.98 -0.88 6.24
C VAL A 444 10.24 -2.21 6.11
N ARG A 445 9.16 -2.37 6.88
CA ARG A 445 8.25 -3.52 6.86
C ARG A 445 7.16 -3.37 5.81
N HIS A 446 6.09 -4.14 5.99
CA HIS A 446 4.95 -4.12 5.06
C HIS A 446 4.30 -2.75 5.00
N CYS A 447 4.42 -2.10 3.86
CA CYS A 447 3.96 -0.74 3.55
C CYS A 447 4.62 0.38 4.37
N ALA A 448 4.92 0.19 5.65
CA ALA A 448 5.50 1.17 6.55
C ALA A 448 6.03 0.52 7.85
N GLY A 449 6.57 1.32 8.76
CA GLY A 449 7.10 0.83 10.04
C GLY A 449 8.44 0.11 9.90
N GLY A 450 8.88 -0.53 10.98
CA GLY A 450 10.16 -1.24 11.04
C GLY A 450 11.29 -0.40 11.63
N PRO A 451 12.50 -0.97 11.74
CA PRO A 451 13.65 -0.26 12.30
C PRO A 451 14.21 0.84 11.41
N GLY A 452 14.04 0.73 10.10
CA GLY A 452 14.56 1.68 9.11
C GLY A 452 13.75 2.94 8.93
N PRO A 453 14.27 3.92 8.17
CA PRO A 453 13.55 5.13 7.81
C PRO A 453 12.33 4.81 6.95
N ASP A 454 11.14 5.02 7.51
CA ASP A 454 9.85 4.65 6.92
C ASP A 454 8.99 5.86 6.51
N SER A 455 9.51 7.07 6.69
CA SER A 455 8.87 8.30 6.26
C SER A 455 9.54 8.85 5.00
N PHE A 456 8.89 8.64 3.86
CA PHE A 456 9.34 9.09 2.53
C PHE A 456 8.18 9.43 1.60
N GLY A 457 7.03 9.83 2.18
CA GLY A 457 5.85 10.25 1.41
C GLY A 457 5.23 9.13 0.59
N ALA A 458 5.40 7.88 1.03
CA ALA A 458 4.61 6.74 0.57
C ALA A 458 3.20 6.78 1.18
N VAL A 459 2.34 5.86 0.75
CA VAL A 459 1.00 5.73 1.32
C VAL A 459 1.11 5.56 2.83
N LEU A 460 0.39 6.40 3.57
CA LEU A 460 0.27 6.27 5.02
C LEU A 460 -0.65 5.09 5.32
N THR A 461 -0.07 4.02 5.79
CA THR A 461 -0.87 2.92 6.34
C THR A 461 -1.03 3.10 7.84
N PRO A 462 -2.11 2.58 8.44
CA PRO A 462 -2.31 2.59 9.89
C PRO A 462 -1.22 1.87 10.69
N MET A 463 -0.32 1.15 10.02
CA MET A 463 0.82 0.47 10.63
C MET A 463 2.05 1.36 10.81
N SER A 464 2.04 2.59 10.30
CA SER A 464 3.09 3.57 10.62
C SER A 464 2.89 4.09 12.05
N GLU A 465 3.93 4.08 12.85
CA GLU A 465 3.92 4.61 14.22
C GLU A 465 3.67 6.13 14.26
N VAL A 466 3.68 6.78 13.10
CA VAL A 466 3.58 8.23 12.95
C VAL A 466 2.38 8.57 12.09
N ALA A 467 1.31 9.03 12.72
CA ALA A 467 0.20 9.68 12.03
C ALA A 467 0.66 11.07 11.53
N ASP A 468 1.26 11.12 10.34
CA ASP A 468 1.59 12.39 9.70
C ASP A 468 0.40 12.94 8.93
N TYR A 469 -0.42 13.70 9.62
CA TYR A 469 -1.51 14.43 9.00
C TYR A 469 -1.07 15.70 8.24
N ASP A 470 0.23 16.01 8.23
CA ASP A 470 0.82 17.17 7.57
C ASP A 470 1.83 16.76 6.49
N LEU A 471 1.43 15.86 5.59
CA LEU A 471 2.20 15.55 4.40
C LEU A 471 2.52 16.86 3.65
N LYS A 472 3.79 17.26 3.67
CA LYS A 472 4.27 18.25 2.72
C LYS A 472 4.41 17.55 1.38
N VAL A 473 3.36 17.61 0.59
CA VAL A 473 3.26 16.97 -0.73
C VAL A 473 4.15 17.65 -1.77
N ASP A 474 4.79 18.76 -1.42
CA ASP A 474 5.54 19.63 -2.31
C ASP A 474 7.06 19.47 -2.24
N ASP A 475 7.58 18.55 -1.43
CA ASP A 475 9.02 18.25 -1.33
C ASP A 475 9.41 16.95 -2.03
N PRO A 476 9.80 17.00 -3.33
CA PRO A 476 10.12 15.79 -4.10
C PRO A 476 11.42 15.10 -3.65
N GLN A 477 12.22 15.72 -2.79
CA GLN A 477 13.43 15.10 -2.26
C GLN A 477 13.10 14.15 -1.08
N HIS A 478 12.04 14.43 -0.32
CA HIS A 478 11.64 13.66 0.85
C HIS A 478 10.29 12.94 0.67
N SER A 479 9.65 13.11 -0.48
CA SER A 479 8.37 12.47 -0.79
C SER A 479 8.42 11.78 -2.15
N VAL A 480 8.23 10.46 -2.13
CA VAL A 480 8.12 9.66 -3.36
C VAL A 480 6.88 10.07 -4.16
N TYR A 481 5.80 10.46 -3.48
CA TYR A 481 4.59 10.94 -4.15
C TYR A 481 4.81 12.29 -4.84
N ALA A 482 5.41 13.27 -4.15
CA ALA A 482 5.75 14.56 -4.75
C ALA A 482 6.75 14.42 -5.91
N SER A 483 7.67 13.47 -5.82
CA SER A 483 8.61 13.19 -6.91
C SER A 483 7.93 12.55 -8.12
N LEU A 484 6.92 11.71 -7.90
CA LEU A 484 6.07 11.17 -8.97
C LEU A 484 5.30 12.31 -9.68
N GLU A 485 4.71 13.24 -8.92
CA GLU A 485 4.04 14.41 -9.49
C GLU A 485 4.99 15.26 -10.32
N GLN A 486 6.19 15.55 -9.79
CA GLN A 486 7.21 16.28 -10.52
C GLN A 486 7.61 15.57 -11.81
N TRP A 487 7.67 14.23 -11.80
CA TRP A 487 7.97 13.46 -12.99
C TRP A 487 6.86 13.54 -14.05
N VAL A 488 5.61 13.43 -13.63
CA VAL A 488 4.43 13.56 -14.52
C VAL A 488 4.32 14.98 -15.08
N GLU A 489 4.48 16.00 -14.22
CA GLU A 489 4.15 17.39 -14.58
C GLU A 489 5.32 18.16 -15.20
N LYS A 490 6.56 17.80 -14.85
CA LYS A 490 7.78 18.51 -15.26
C LYS A 490 8.80 17.63 -15.99
N ALA A 491 8.45 16.37 -16.24
CA ALA A 491 9.33 15.37 -16.85
C ALA A 491 10.67 15.15 -16.11
N THR A 492 10.74 15.51 -14.83
CA THR A 492 11.93 15.34 -13.98
C THR A 492 11.83 14.00 -13.25
N ALA A 493 12.53 12.98 -13.74
CA ALA A 493 12.54 11.66 -13.13
C ALA A 493 13.20 11.69 -11.74
N PRO A 494 12.61 11.03 -10.72
CA PRO A 494 13.24 10.98 -9.41
C PRO A 494 14.52 10.14 -9.45
N SER A 495 15.63 10.75 -8.99
CA SER A 495 16.94 10.10 -8.93
C SER A 495 17.27 9.54 -7.55
N MET A 496 16.70 10.11 -6.50
CA MET A 496 16.91 9.71 -5.11
C MET A 496 15.80 10.29 -4.24
N ILE A 497 15.36 9.51 -3.25
CA ILE A 497 14.43 9.96 -2.21
C ILE A 497 15.14 9.84 -0.85
N ILE A 498 15.05 10.83 0.00
CA ILE A 498 15.58 10.77 1.36
C ILE A 498 14.48 10.30 2.30
N ALA A 499 14.56 9.06 2.73
CA ALA A 499 13.70 8.52 3.76
C ALA A 499 14.16 8.95 5.14
N SER A 500 13.23 9.22 6.05
CA SER A 500 13.49 9.64 7.43
C SER A 500 12.83 8.72 8.44
N LYS A 501 13.47 8.53 9.59
CA LYS A 501 12.88 7.95 10.81
C LYS A 501 12.77 9.03 11.85
N PHE A 502 11.58 9.28 12.35
CA PHE A 502 11.34 10.29 13.37
C PHE A 502 11.21 9.67 14.76
N GLU A 503 11.53 10.42 15.81
CA GLU A 503 11.24 10.02 17.18
C GLU A 503 9.81 10.44 17.56
N GLY A 504 8.98 9.45 17.87
CA GLY A 504 7.58 9.68 18.24
C GLY A 504 6.78 10.38 17.14
N GLN A 505 5.72 11.07 17.53
CA GLN A 505 4.84 11.79 16.59
C GLN A 505 5.35 13.18 16.17
N ASN A 506 6.47 13.63 16.72
CA ASN A 506 7.02 14.94 16.41
C ASN A 506 8.08 14.84 15.29
N ARG A 507 7.73 15.33 14.10
CA ARG A 507 8.59 15.29 12.90
C ARG A 507 9.60 16.42 12.80
N THR A 508 9.87 17.14 13.87
CA THR A 508 10.85 18.24 13.85
C THR A 508 12.29 17.73 13.84
N HIS A 509 12.53 16.47 14.24
CA HIS A 509 13.87 15.91 14.32
C HIS A 509 13.90 14.47 13.80
N ALA A 510 14.60 14.26 12.70
CA ALA A 510 14.85 12.92 12.19
C ALA A 510 15.95 12.25 13.02
N LYS A 511 15.64 11.09 13.62
CA LYS A 511 16.60 10.23 14.30
C LYS A 511 17.59 9.60 13.31
N MET A 512 17.11 9.27 12.12
CA MET A 512 17.87 8.62 11.06
C MET A 512 17.36 9.07 9.70
N THR A 513 18.25 9.18 8.74
CA THR A 513 17.89 9.36 7.33
C THR A 513 18.67 8.39 6.46
N ARG A 514 18.03 7.87 5.39
CA ARG A 514 18.70 7.09 4.34
C ARG A 514 18.23 7.52 2.98
N PRO A 515 19.12 7.62 1.98
CA PRO A 515 18.72 7.79 0.60
C PRO A 515 18.22 6.45 0.04
N LEU A 516 17.07 6.51 -0.61
CA LEU A 516 16.54 5.43 -1.45
C LEU A 516 16.95 5.73 -2.88
N CYS A 517 17.77 4.86 -3.46
CA CYS A 517 18.21 4.96 -4.85
C CYS A 517 17.30 4.10 -5.75
N PRO A 518 17.13 4.49 -7.03
CA PRO A 518 16.44 3.63 -7.99
C PRO A 518 17.15 2.26 -8.13
N TYR A 519 16.42 1.17 -7.94
CA TYR A 519 16.95 -0.18 -8.11
C TYR A 519 17.50 -0.39 -9.54
N PRO A 520 18.67 -1.04 -9.73
CA PRO A 520 19.43 -1.83 -8.76
C PRO A 520 20.47 -1.05 -7.93
N GLN A 521 20.48 0.28 -7.99
CA GLN A 521 21.40 1.08 -7.19
C GLN A 521 21.04 1.00 -5.70
N ALA A 522 22.06 0.97 -4.85
CA ALA A 522 21.93 1.01 -3.41
C ALA A 522 22.85 2.09 -2.81
N ALA A 523 22.37 2.75 -1.77
CA ALA A 523 23.19 3.68 -1.01
C ALA A 523 24.35 2.97 -0.33
N LYS A 524 25.55 3.54 -0.39
CA LYS A 524 26.73 3.01 0.28
C LYS A 524 27.21 3.96 1.37
N TYR A 525 27.40 3.42 2.59
CA TYR A 525 27.97 4.17 3.70
C TYR A 525 29.46 4.51 3.43
N LYS A 526 29.85 5.75 3.68
CA LYS A 526 31.24 6.25 3.49
C LYS A 526 31.92 6.67 4.79
N GLY A 527 31.26 6.58 5.94
CA GLY A 527 31.81 6.96 7.24
C GLY A 527 32.71 5.88 7.86
N SER A 528 33.41 6.23 8.93
CA SER A 528 34.08 5.25 9.78
C SER A 528 33.05 4.58 10.70
N ALA A 529 33.07 3.27 10.83
CA ALA A 529 32.09 2.39 11.51
C ALA A 529 31.93 2.61 13.04
N ARG A 530 32.15 3.79 13.60
CA ARG A 530 32.27 3.99 15.06
C ARG A 530 31.24 4.90 15.72
N GLU A 531 30.26 5.47 15.01
CA GLU A 531 29.24 6.30 15.69
C GLU A 531 27.82 5.95 15.25
N PRO A 532 27.01 5.32 16.13
CA PRO A 532 25.57 5.22 15.94
C PRO A 532 24.96 6.63 15.97
N GLY A 533 24.23 7.03 14.96
CA GLY A 533 23.46 8.29 14.95
C GLY A 533 23.99 9.43 14.11
N THR A 534 25.09 9.28 13.38
CA THR A 534 25.58 10.34 12.48
C THR A 534 24.91 10.26 11.13
N VAL A 535 24.18 11.32 10.77
CA VAL A 535 23.59 11.54 9.43
C VAL A 535 24.67 11.30 8.36
N ALA A 536 24.42 10.38 7.45
CA ALA A 536 25.29 10.11 6.30
C ALA A 536 25.37 11.35 5.39
N ARG A 537 26.27 12.28 5.68
CA ARG A 537 26.69 13.31 4.74
C ARG A 537 27.77 12.73 3.84
N GLY A 538 27.43 12.42 2.64
CA GLY A 538 28.37 12.01 1.59
C GLY A 538 28.00 10.70 0.93
N LEU A 539 27.04 10.75 0.03
CA LEU A 539 26.69 9.66 -0.88
C LEU A 539 27.04 10.10 -2.30
N SER A 540 27.82 9.30 -2.99
CA SER A 540 28.09 9.39 -4.43
C SER A 540 27.48 8.18 -5.11
#